data_fab5d905310d9a4acbaec15c08e1a62b
#
_entry.id   fab5d905310d9a4acbaec15c08e1a62b
#
_cell.length_a   1.000
_cell.length_b   1.000
_cell.length_c   1.000
_cell.angle_alpha   90.00
_cell.angle_beta   90.00
_cell.angle_gamma   90.00
#
_symmetry.space_group_name_H-M   'P 1'
#
loop_
_entity.id
_entity.type
_entity.pdbx_description
1 polymer ?
#
loop_
_entity_poly.entity_id
_entity_poly.type
_entity_poly.pdbx_seq_one_letter_code
_entity_poly.pdbx_strand_id
1 'polypeptide(L)'
;WVHVQLLAALEAAAAGVAQPLQALEAVFEAHLGFVSAHPGVPRVIFHELQNPQDSAVKREVRTLMQSYRALLLRLLRAAAQRGDVAAGVDPDAAATLFIGTVQGLVMQAMSAGRPRALAAGADAVFAVFLRGIRRT
;
A
#
# COMPACT_ATOMS: atom_id res chain seq x y z
N TRP A 1 -14.32 -10.69 1.68
CA TRP A 1 -15.13 -9.48 1.64
C TRP A 1 -14.31 -8.21 1.76
N VAL A 2 -13.52 -8.08 2.85
CA VAL A 2 -12.69 -6.89 3.07
C VAL A 2 -11.64 -6.71 1.97
N HIS A 3 -11.01 -7.79 1.52
CA HIS A 3 -9.98 -7.69 0.48
C HIS A 3 -10.56 -7.19 -0.84
N VAL A 4 -11.81 -7.55 -1.16
CA VAL A 4 -12.48 -7.06 -2.38
C VAL A 4 -12.73 -5.57 -2.29
N GLN A 5 -13.20 -5.09 -1.14
CA GLN A 5 -13.46 -3.66 -0.92
C GLN A 5 -12.18 -2.83 -0.95
N LEU A 6 -11.12 -3.30 -0.28
CA LEU A 6 -9.84 -2.59 -0.28
C LEU A 6 -9.28 -2.53 -1.70
N LEU A 7 -9.20 -3.67 -2.38
CA LEU A 7 -8.63 -3.71 -3.72
C LEU A 7 -9.42 -2.84 -4.69
N ALA A 8 -10.76 -2.84 -4.60
CA ALA A 8 -11.60 -1.98 -5.42
C ALA A 8 -11.32 -0.50 -5.18
N ALA A 9 -11.11 -0.11 -3.91
CA ALA A 9 -10.75 1.27 -3.57
C ALA A 9 -9.40 1.67 -4.14
N LEU A 10 -8.42 0.77 -4.09
CA LEU A 10 -7.08 1.03 -4.63
C LEU A 10 -7.12 1.15 -6.16
N GLU A 11 -7.82 0.25 -6.84
CA GLU A 11 -7.97 0.29 -8.29
C GLU A 11 -8.69 1.57 -8.74
N ALA A 12 -9.75 1.97 -8.03
CA ALA A 12 -10.49 3.19 -8.34
C ALA A 12 -9.61 4.42 -8.17
N ALA A 13 -8.80 4.46 -7.11
CA ALA A 13 -7.88 5.57 -6.87
C ALA A 13 -6.84 5.68 -7.99
N ALA A 14 -6.27 4.56 -8.42
CA ALA A 14 -5.28 4.53 -9.49
C ALA A 14 -5.90 4.93 -10.83
N ALA A 15 -7.12 4.48 -11.12
CA ALA A 15 -7.79 4.75 -12.38
C ALA A 15 -8.10 6.24 -12.58
N GLY A 16 -8.27 6.99 -11.49
CA GLY A 16 -8.56 8.42 -11.54
C GLY A 16 -7.36 9.30 -11.87
N VAL A 17 -6.15 8.73 -11.98
CA VAL A 17 -4.93 9.50 -12.13
C VAL A 17 -4.13 9.02 -13.34
N ALA A 18 -3.84 9.93 -14.28
CA ALA A 18 -3.17 9.57 -15.53
C ALA A 18 -1.67 9.30 -15.36
N GLN A 19 -0.99 10.01 -14.45
CA GLN A 19 0.46 9.88 -14.27
C GLN A 19 0.76 8.77 -13.27
N PRO A 20 1.57 7.76 -13.63
CA PRO A 20 1.76 6.58 -12.79
C PRO A 20 2.31 6.86 -11.38
N LEU A 21 3.27 7.78 -11.22
CA LEU A 21 3.78 8.10 -9.88
C LEU A 21 2.73 8.81 -9.02
N GLN A 22 1.89 9.65 -9.62
CA GLN A 22 0.76 10.26 -8.90
C GLN A 22 -0.31 9.22 -8.58
N ALA A 23 -0.50 8.23 -9.45
CA ALA A 23 -1.40 7.11 -9.18
C ALA A 23 -0.91 6.28 -7.98
N LEU A 24 0.40 6.08 -7.83
CA LEU A 24 0.96 5.42 -6.64
C LEU A 24 0.62 6.20 -5.37
N GLU A 25 0.72 7.52 -5.40
CA GLU A 25 0.34 8.36 -4.26
C GLU A 25 -1.14 8.22 -3.94
N ALA A 26 -2.00 8.21 -4.96
CA ALA A 26 -3.43 8.02 -4.78
C ALA A 26 -3.75 6.66 -4.14
N VAL A 27 -3.06 5.60 -4.56
CA VAL A 27 -3.18 4.27 -3.96
C VAL A 27 -2.75 4.30 -2.49
N PHE A 28 -1.63 4.94 -2.19
CA PHE A 28 -1.13 5.08 -0.83
C PHE A 28 -2.16 5.76 0.08
N GLU A 29 -2.69 6.90 -0.35
CA GLU A 29 -3.71 7.64 0.38
C GLU A 29 -5.00 6.85 0.54
N ALA A 30 -5.43 6.16 -0.51
CA ALA A 30 -6.65 5.34 -0.47
C ALA A 30 -6.52 4.21 0.55
N HIS A 31 -5.35 3.57 0.62
CA HIS A 31 -5.12 2.50 1.59
C HIS A 31 -5.18 3.03 3.03
N LEU A 32 -4.47 4.12 3.31
CA LEU A 32 -4.50 4.71 4.65
C LEU A 32 -5.92 5.18 5.02
N GLY A 33 -6.65 5.75 4.07
CA GLY A 33 -8.04 6.15 4.28
C GLY A 33 -8.94 4.97 4.60
N PHE A 34 -8.75 3.86 3.90
CA PHE A 34 -9.52 2.64 4.16
C PHE A 34 -9.26 2.11 5.58
N VAL A 35 -8.00 2.05 6.00
CA VAL A 35 -7.64 1.59 7.35
C VAL A 35 -8.19 2.53 8.41
N SER A 36 -8.10 3.84 8.19
CA SER A 36 -8.67 4.84 9.11
C SER A 36 -10.17 4.68 9.28
N ALA A 37 -10.88 4.33 8.21
CA ALA A 37 -12.32 4.09 8.25
C ALA A 37 -12.68 2.74 8.87
N HIS A 38 -11.75 1.78 8.86
CA HIS A 38 -11.98 0.41 9.33
C HIS A 38 -10.85 -0.04 10.27
N PRO A 39 -10.66 0.63 11.43
CA PRO A 39 -9.49 0.38 12.28
C PRO A 39 -9.44 -1.01 12.89
N GLY A 40 -10.56 -1.74 12.93
CA GLY A 40 -10.58 -3.10 13.42
C GLY A 40 -9.99 -4.13 12.46
N VAL A 41 -9.93 -3.82 11.16
CA VAL A 41 -9.47 -4.75 10.13
C VAL A 41 -7.99 -5.13 10.30
N PRO A 42 -7.05 -4.19 10.42
CA PRO A 42 -5.64 -4.57 10.62
C PRO A 42 -5.41 -5.33 11.93
N ARG A 43 -6.19 -5.02 12.97
CA ARG A 43 -6.08 -5.74 14.25
C ARG A 43 -6.43 -7.20 14.09
N VAL A 44 -7.54 -7.50 13.39
CA VAL A 44 -7.97 -8.87 13.13
C VAL A 44 -6.94 -9.60 12.27
N ILE A 45 -6.43 -8.95 11.23
CA ILE A 45 -5.44 -9.56 10.33
C ILE A 45 -4.15 -9.87 11.09
N PHE A 46 -3.61 -8.93 11.86
CA PHE A 46 -2.39 -9.15 12.63
C PHE A 46 -2.55 -10.27 13.66
N HIS A 47 -3.71 -10.34 14.31
CA HIS A 47 -4.02 -11.42 15.25
C HIS A 47 -4.01 -12.78 14.54
N GLU A 48 -4.68 -12.87 13.39
CA GLU A 48 -4.77 -14.12 12.63
C GLU A 48 -3.42 -14.55 12.07
N LEU A 49 -2.58 -13.61 11.65
CA LEU A 49 -1.25 -13.93 11.12
C LEU A 49 -0.32 -14.54 12.18
N GLN A 50 -0.60 -14.33 13.47
CA GLN A 50 0.17 -14.93 14.56
C GLN A 50 -0.19 -16.40 14.79
N ASN A 51 -1.32 -16.86 14.25
CA ASN A 51 -1.72 -18.26 14.31
C ASN A 51 -0.80 -19.09 13.40
N PRO A 52 -0.14 -20.16 13.93
CA PRO A 52 0.77 -20.95 13.10
C PRO A 52 0.08 -21.80 12.04
N GLN A 53 -1.22 -22.04 12.19
CA GLN A 53 -1.98 -22.85 11.24
C GLN A 53 -2.52 -21.98 10.10
N ASP A 54 -2.70 -22.59 8.93
CA ASP A 54 -3.33 -21.91 7.80
C ASP A 54 -4.83 -21.69 8.09
N SER A 55 -5.41 -20.71 7.41
CA SER A 55 -6.81 -20.35 7.59
C SER A 55 -7.36 -19.67 6.34
N ALA A 56 -8.70 -19.56 6.27
CA ALA A 56 -9.36 -18.81 5.20
C ALA A 56 -8.91 -17.36 5.19
N VAL A 57 -8.76 -16.73 6.37
CA VAL A 57 -8.29 -15.34 6.46
C VAL A 57 -6.88 -15.20 5.91
N LYS A 58 -5.97 -16.10 6.25
CA LYS A 58 -4.60 -16.07 5.71
C LYS A 58 -4.58 -16.23 4.20
N ARG A 59 -5.43 -17.11 3.65
CA ARG A 59 -5.52 -17.28 2.21
C ARG A 59 -6.03 -16.02 1.52
N GLU A 60 -7.02 -15.37 2.11
CA GLU A 60 -7.54 -14.08 1.59
C GLU A 60 -6.47 -12.99 1.63
N VAL A 61 -5.69 -12.93 2.72
CA VAL A 61 -4.60 -11.96 2.82
C VAL A 61 -3.56 -12.21 1.75
N ARG A 62 -3.18 -13.47 1.50
CA ARG A 62 -2.22 -13.79 0.44
C ARG A 62 -2.76 -13.37 -0.94
N THR A 63 -4.02 -13.63 -1.22
CA THR A 63 -4.66 -13.23 -2.49
C THR A 63 -4.66 -11.71 -2.63
N LEU A 64 -5.03 -11.00 -1.57
CA LEU A 64 -5.00 -9.54 -1.55
C LEU A 64 -3.59 -9.03 -1.85
N MET A 65 -2.58 -9.58 -1.18
CA MET A 65 -1.20 -9.12 -1.35
C MET A 65 -0.69 -9.36 -2.76
N GLN A 66 -1.07 -10.49 -3.39
CA GLN A 66 -0.72 -10.76 -4.77
C GLN A 66 -1.34 -9.75 -5.73
N SER A 67 -2.62 -9.45 -5.56
CA SER A 67 -3.34 -8.48 -6.40
C SER A 67 -2.83 -7.07 -6.18
N TYR A 68 -2.55 -6.73 -4.93
CA TYR A 68 -1.98 -5.43 -4.57
C TYR A 68 -0.60 -5.25 -5.23
N ARG A 69 0.26 -6.24 -5.10
CA ARG A 69 1.58 -6.19 -5.73
C ARG A 69 1.47 -6.05 -7.25
N ALA A 70 0.54 -6.77 -7.87
CA ALA A 70 0.33 -6.67 -9.32
C ALA A 70 -0.06 -5.24 -9.74
N LEU A 71 -0.93 -4.59 -8.97
CA LEU A 71 -1.30 -3.20 -9.22
C LEU A 71 -0.08 -2.28 -9.12
N LEU A 72 0.71 -2.40 -8.06
CA LEU A 72 1.89 -1.59 -7.85
C LEU A 72 2.93 -1.79 -8.96
N LEU A 73 3.17 -3.04 -9.36
CA LEU A 73 4.11 -3.36 -10.43
C LEU A 73 3.67 -2.75 -11.76
N ARG A 74 2.37 -2.81 -12.05
CA ARG A 74 1.83 -2.19 -13.26
C ARG A 74 2.13 -0.68 -13.28
N LEU A 75 1.89 0.00 -12.17
CA LEU A 75 2.12 1.45 -12.07
C LEU A 75 3.62 1.78 -12.12
N LEU A 76 4.44 1.00 -11.42
CA LEU A 76 5.89 1.21 -11.40
C LEU A 76 6.51 1.00 -12.79
N ARG A 77 6.08 -0.03 -13.50
CA ARG A 77 6.56 -0.30 -14.86
C ARG A 77 6.11 0.79 -15.83
N ALA A 78 4.87 1.27 -15.70
CA ALA A 78 4.39 2.38 -16.52
C ALA A 78 5.21 3.65 -16.25
N ALA A 79 5.51 3.93 -14.99
CA ALA A 79 6.36 5.07 -14.61
C ALA A 79 7.77 4.93 -15.20
N ALA A 80 8.35 3.74 -15.15
CA ALA A 80 9.67 3.45 -15.70
C ALA A 80 9.69 3.65 -17.23
N GLN A 81 8.66 3.21 -17.91
CA GLN A 81 8.54 3.39 -19.36
C GLN A 81 8.45 4.86 -19.76
N ARG A 82 7.89 5.69 -18.91
CA ARG A 82 7.84 7.14 -19.12
C ARG A 82 9.15 7.84 -18.78
N GLY A 83 10.10 7.14 -18.19
CA GLY A 83 11.36 7.73 -17.75
C GLY A 83 11.28 8.46 -16.42
N ASP A 84 10.21 8.23 -15.64
CA ASP A 84 9.98 8.93 -14.37
C ASP A 84 10.66 8.25 -13.19
N VAL A 85 11.17 7.03 -13.37
CA VAL A 85 11.84 6.24 -12.34
C VAL A 85 13.35 6.26 -12.59
N ALA A 86 14.12 6.37 -11.51
CA ALA A 86 15.58 6.37 -11.59
C ALA A 86 16.09 5.04 -12.14
N ALA A 87 17.17 5.11 -12.91
CA ALA A 87 17.83 3.92 -13.45
C ALA A 87 18.27 3.00 -12.30
N GLY A 88 18.09 1.70 -12.49
CA GLY A 88 18.50 0.72 -11.48
C GLY A 88 17.49 0.46 -10.37
N VAL A 89 16.38 1.15 -10.34
CA VAL A 89 15.32 0.85 -9.37
C VAL A 89 14.63 -0.45 -9.78
N ASP A 90 14.70 -1.45 -8.90
CA ASP A 90 14.00 -2.71 -9.09
C ASP A 90 12.53 -2.53 -8.75
N PRO A 91 11.59 -2.79 -9.70
CA PRO A 91 10.16 -2.62 -9.44
C PRO A 91 9.66 -3.50 -8.28
N ASP A 92 10.15 -4.72 -8.15
CA ASP A 92 9.74 -5.61 -7.05
C ASP A 92 10.19 -5.05 -5.71
N ALA A 93 11.40 -4.54 -5.62
CA ALA A 93 11.90 -3.91 -4.41
C ALA A 93 11.08 -2.66 -4.05
N ALA A 94 10.75 -1.84 -5.04
CA ALA A 94 9.92 -0.66 -4.82
C ALA A 94 8.52 -1.03 -4.34
N ALA A 95 7.92 -2.08 -4.89
CA ALA A 95 6.61 -2.57 -4.45
C ALA A 95 6.66 -3.08 -3.01
N THR A 96 7.71 -3.83 -2.65
CA THR A 96 7.93 -4.31 -1.29
C THR A 96 8.07 -3.14 -0.31
N LEU A 97 8.83 -2.13 -0.69
CA LEU A 97 9.03 -0.93 0.13
C LEU A 97 7.71 -0.17 0.31
N PHE A 98 6.93 -0.02 -0.75
CA PHE A 98 5.62 0.64 -0.68
C PHE A 98 4.71 -0.07 0.32
N ILE A 99 4.55 -1.38 0.18
CA ILE A 99 3.68 -2.18 1.05
C ILE A 99 4.20 -2.13 2.49
N GLY A 100 5.51 -2.28 2.69
CA GLY A 100 6.12 -2.21 4.01
C GLY A 100 5.95 -0.85 4.66
N THR A 101 5.98 0.22 3.88
CA THR A 101 5.75 1.58 4.38
C THR A 101 4.32 1.72 4.91
N VAL A 102 3.32 1.26 4.15
CA VAL A 102 1.93 1.29 4.61
C VAL A 102 1.76 0.45 5.87
N GLN A 103 2.29 -0.78 5.86
CA GLN A 103 2.19 -1.68 7.01
C GLN A 103 2.87 -1.08 8.25
N GLY A 104 4.02 -0.45 8.07
CA GLY A 104 4.74 0.23 9.15
C GLY A 104 3.94 1.37 9.74
N LEU A 105 3.32 2.19 8.91
CA LEU A 105 2.48 3.30 9.38
C LEU A 105 1.28 2.77 10.17
N VAL A 106 0.64 1.73 9.67
CA VAL A 106 -0.50 1.10 10.36
C VAL A 106 -0.07 0.55 11.71
N MET A 107 1.04 -0.17 11.77
CA MET A 107 1.56 -0.75 12.99
C MET A 107 1.89 0.34 14.02
N GLN A 108 2.53 1.42 13.58
CA GLN A 108 2.88 2.54 14.46
C GLN A 108 1.63 3.23 15.02
N ALA A 109 0.62 3.43 14.18
CA ALA A 109 -0.64 4.03 14.62
C ALA A 109 -1.36 3.15 15.64
N MET A 110 -1.36 1.84 15.43
CA MET A 110 -1.97 0.89 16.36
C MET A 110 -1.22 0.87 17.70
N SER A 111 0.12 0.87 17.65
CA SER A 111 0.96 0.88 18.87
C SER A 111 0.75 2.15 19.68
N ALA A 112 0.51 3.28 19.00
CA ALA A 112 0.24 4.56 19.66
C ALA A 112 -1.21 4.68 20.14
N GLY A 113 -2.08 3.71 19.82
CA GLY A 113 -3.49 3.77 20.14
C GLY A 113 -4.27 4.81 19.35
N ARG A 114 -3.76 5.22 18.18
CA ARG A 114 -4.35 6.29 17.36
C ARG A 114 -4.56 5.84 15.90
N PRO A 115 -5.35 4.79 15.66
CA PRO A 115 -5.52 4.29 14.30
C PRO A 115 -6.14 5.30 13.33
N ARG A 116 -6.90 6.28 13.84
CA ARG A 116 -7.53 7.30 13.02
C ARG A 116 -6.57 8.45 12.66
N ALA A 117 -5.39 8.51 13.29
CA ALA A 117 -4.37 9.53 13.00
C ALA A 117 -3.39 9.08 11.90
N LEU A 118 -3.70 8.02 11.17
CA LEU A 118 -2.83 7.41 10.17
C LEU A 118 -2.41 8.38 9.08
N ALA A 119 -3.30 9.29 8.67
CA ALA A 119 -3.02 10.25 7.61
C ALA A 119 -2.05 11.35 8.06
N ALA A 120 -1.87 11.55 9.37
CA ALA A 120 -0.97 12.59 9.88
C ALA A 120 0.48 12.22 9.55
N GLY A 121 1.15 13.08 8.81
CA GLY A 121 2.54 12.87 8.39
C GLY A 121 2.71 11.88 7.23
N ALA A 122 1.64 11.30 6.72
CA ALA A 122 1.71 10.34 5.61
C ALA A 122 2.32 10.94 4.35
N ASP A 123 2.01 12.20 4.04
CA ASP A 123 2.55 12.89 2.87
C ASP A 123 4.07 12.99 2.94
N ALA A 124 4.61 13.30 4.11
CA ALA A 124 6.06 13.39 4.31
C ALA A 124 6.73 12.02 4.14
N VAL A 125 6.10 10.97 4.63
CA VAL A 125 6.60 9.60 4.49
C VAL A 125 6.58 9.19 3.00
N PHE A 126 5.50 9.46 2.30
CA PHE A 126 5.41 9.16 0.88
C PHE A 126 6.45 9.94 0.08
N ALA A 127 6.71 11.20 0.45
CA ALA A 127 7.74 12.01 -0.20
C ALA A 127 9.12 11.37 -0.11
N VAL A 128 9.46 10.73 1.01
CA VAL A 128 10.72 9.99 1.16
C VAL A 128 10.75 8.79 0.22
N PHE A 129 9.66 8.02 0.16
CA PHE A 129 9.56 6.90 -0.78
C PHE A 129 9.75 7.38 -2.22
N LEU A 130 9.03 8.43 -2.60
CA LEU A 130 9.05 8.96 -3.96
C LEU A 130 10.46 9.42 -4.35
N ARG A 131 11.16 10.12 -3.45
CA ARG A 131 12.55 10.55 -3.69
C ARG A 131 13.47 9.37 -3.91
N GLY A 132 13.19 8.24 -3.26
CA GLY A 132 14.00 7.03 -3.42
C GLY A 132 13.88 6.37 -4.78
N ILE A 133 12.78 6.57 -5.49
CA ILE A 133 12.53 5.91 -6.76
C ILE A 133 12.47 6.86 -7.95
N ARG A 134 12.18 8.12 -7.72
CA ARG A 134 11.96 9.11 -8.79
C ARG A 134 13.28 9.48 -9.48
N ARG A 135 13.20 9.64 -10.79
CA ARG A 135 14.31 10.19 -11.56
C ARG A 135 14.54 11.65 -11.15
N THR A 136 15.81 11.96 -10.92
CA THR A 136 16.25 13.33 -10.58
C THR A 136 16.56 14.16 -11.83
#